data_550c5e7e8dafd880537ff90825bec4c1
#
_entry.id   550c5e7e8dafd880537ff90825bec4c1
#
_cell.length_a   1.000
_cell.length_b   1.000
_cell.length_c   1.000
_cell.angle_alpha   90.00
_cell.angle_beta   90.00
_cell.angle_gamma   90.00
#
_symmetry.space_group_name_H-M   'P 1'
#
loop_
_entity.id
_entity.type
_entity.pdbx_description
1 polymer ?
#
loop_
_entity_poly.entity_id
_entity_poly.type
_entity_poly.pdbx_seq_one_letter_code
_entity_poly.pdbx_strand_id
1 'polypeptide(L)'
;MRHLGAILLCFAVGCGATNVSHGGTGGTGGTGGGKGDTGGGSGGTGGGGTGGSGGGTGTDGCSDAAKLIYTIDQDGTFSSFKPDQTDITKSVFTDIGKLNCNAGLAQPFSMSVDRNATAWVEYFDQVTTSKLFKVSTANAACTATTFMGGQQGFNEFGMGFVSNAAGSTDETLFIGGGGTVGGASNLGTLDINTLTIAKVGSLTGDPELTGTGLAELWGFFPDLTANTMQAHISKIDKTSGAESMQISLGSAAGMANAWAFAFYGGEFFVFLAKSNGATTVYHVTTAGLKDQLDTGSRHIVGAGVSTCAPTTPIG
;
A
#
# COMPACT_ATOMS: atom_id res chain seq x y z
N MET A 1 6.65 8.62 3.62
CA MET A 1 7.05 9.70 4.52
C MET A 1 5.79 10.32 5.05
N ARG A 2 5.32 9.87 6.17
CA ARG A 2 4.37 10.64 6.95
C ARG A 2 5.20 11.69 7.69
N HIS A 3 5.60 12.73 6.97
CA HIS A 3 6.37 13.82 7.55
C HIS A 3 5.43 14.77 8.28
N LEU A 4 5.70 14.98 9.56
CA LEU A 4 5.30 16.23 10.19
C LEU A 4 5.99 17.36 9.42
N GLY A 5 5.20 18.07 8.59
CA GLY A 5 5.71 19.18 7.79
C GLY A 5 6.21 20.31 8.69
N ALA A 6 7.52 20.44 8.78
CA ALA A 6 8.11 21.71 9.17
C ALA A 6 7.88 22.68 8.00
N ILE A 7 6.91 23.58 8.14
CA ILE A 7 6.67 24.67 7.21
C ILE A 7 7.88 25.59 7.25
N LEU A 8 8.77 25.45 6.27
CA LEU A 8 9.84 26.42 6.03
C LEU A 8 9.26 27.47 5.06
N LEU A 9 8.82 28.62 5.60
CA LEU A 9 8.45 29.77 4.81
C LEU A 9 9.73 30.33 4.15
N CYS A 10 9.91 30.05 2.87
CA CYS A 10 10.84 30.81 2.06
C CYS A 10 10.10 31.96 1.38
N PHE A 11 10.37 33.18 1.83
CA PHE A 11 9.99 34.41 1.14
C PHE A 11 10.72 34.49 -0.19
N ALA A 12 9.98 34.44 -1.28
CA ALA A 12 10.49 34.73 -2.61
C ALA A 12 10.44 36.25 -2.83
N VAL A 13 11.62 36.82 -3.02
CA VAL A 13 11.79 38.17 -3.59
C VAL A 13 11.76 38.04 -5.09
N GLY A 14 10.89 38.80 -5.74
CA GLY A 14 10.66 38.82 -7.17
C GLY A 14 11.78 39.42 -7.99
N CYS A 15 11.79 39.11 -9.28
CA CYS A 15 12.08 40.09 -10.34
C CYS A 15 11.86 39.46 -11.73
N GLY A 16 11.09 40.16 -12.55
CA GLY A 16 11.46 40.48 -13.93
C GLY A 16 10.81 39.65 -15.04
N ALA A 17 9.79 40.23 -15.62
CA ALA A 17 9.20 39.84 -16.91
C ALA A 17 10.13 40.17 -18.08
N THR A 18 10.16 39.31 -19.11
CA THR A 18 10.34 39.76 -20.50
C THR A 18 9.53 38.88 -21.45
N ASN A 19 8.60 39.54 -22.15
CA ASN A 19 7.88 39.03 -23.31
C ASN A 19 8.79 38.91 -24.50
N VAL A 20 8.72 37.81 -25.26
CA VAL A 20 9.00 37.82 -26.69
C VAL A 20 7.95 37.02 -27.44
N SER A 21 7.21 37.75 -28.25
CA SER A 21 6.24 37.27 -29.22
C SER A 21 6.95 36.98 -30.52
N HIS A 22 6.72 35.81 -31.18
CA HIS A 22 6.85 35.70 -32.62
C HIS A 22 5.84 34.70 -33.16
N GLY A 23 5.05 35.20 -34.08
CA GLY A 23 4.08 34.54 -34.90
C GLY A 23 4.73 33.87 -36.14
N GLY A 24 3.92 33.07 -36.84
CA GLY A 24 4.22 32.46 -38.12
C GLY A 24 3.24 31.38 -38.51
N THR A 25 2.22 31.77 -39.12
CA THR A 25 1.40 31.36 -40.27
C THR A 25 1.71 30.00 -40.94
N GLY A 26 0.66 29.17 -41.12
CA GLY A 26 0.17 28.76 -42.44
C GLY A 26 0.58 27.41 -42.99
N GLY A 27 -0.38 26.57 -43.34
CA GLY A 27 -0.17 25.46 -44.27
C GLY A 27 -1.36 24.48 -44.33
N THR A 28 -2.23 24.76 -45.26
CA THR A 28 -3.42 23.98 -45.67
C THR A 28 -3.03 22.74 -46.52
N GLY A 29 -3.83 21.66 -46.44
CA GLY A 29 -4.22 20.92 -47.64
C GLY A 29 -3.81 19.43 -47.69
N GLY A 30 -4.80 18.57 -47.95
CA GLY A 30 -4.59 17.26 -48.48
C GLY A 30 -5.68 16.21 -48.15
N THR A 31 -6.80 16.28 -48.84
CA THR A 31 -7.81 15.22 -48.95
C THR A 31 -7.30 14.09 -49.87
N GLY A 32 -7.56 12.84 -49.48
CA GLY A 32 -7.37 11.68 -50.33
C GLY A 32 -8.10 10.44 -49.77
N GLY A 33 -9.23 10.14 -50.37
CA GLY A 33 -10.04 8.94 -50.08
C GLY A 33 -9.52 7.73 -50.84
N GLY A 34 -9.83 6.56 -50.36
CA GLY A 34 -9.63 5.28 -51.01
C GLY A 34 -10.48 4.19 -50.34
N LYS A 35 -11.48 3.76 -51.08
CA LYS A 35 -12.38 2.63 -50.79
C LYS A 35 -11.78 1.30 -51.22
N GLY A 36 -12.28 0.18 -50.58
CA GLY A 36 -12.30 -1.20 -51.08
C GLY A 36 -11.24 -2.08 -50.41
N ASP A 37 -11.41 -3.32 -50.02
CA ASP A 37 -12.40 -4.31 -50.38
C ASP A 37 -12.36 -5.46 -49.38
N THR A 38 -13.44 -6.21 -49.37
CA THR A 38 -13.72 -7.45 -48.69
C THR A 38 -12.77 -8.59 -49.01
N GLY A 39 -12.42 -9.40 -47.99
CA GLY A 39 -11.75 -10.67 -48.19
C GLY A 39 -11.65 -11.51 -46.94
N GLY A 40 -12.50 -12.51 -46.82
CA GLY A 40 -12.47 -13.51 -45.75
C GLY A 40 -11.30 -14.49 -45.91
N GLY A 41 -10.87 -15.07 -44.83
CA GLY A 41 -9.90 -16.15 -44.78
C GLY A 41 -9.76 -16.72 -43.40
N SER A 42 -10.33 -17.93 -43.25
CA SER A 42 -10.17 -18.80 -42.08
C SER A 42 -8.76 -19.32 -41.92
N GLY A 43 -8.39 -19.57 -40.67
CA GLY A 43 -7.50 -20.67 -40.30
C GLY A 43 -6.08 -20.29 -39.91
N GLY A 44 -5.70 -20.70 -38.71
CA GLY A 44 -4.32 -20.71 -38.27
C GLY A 44 -4.14 -20.72 -36.76
N THR A 45 -4.35 -21.89 -36.13
CA THR A 45 -3.83 -22.28 -34.86
C THR A 45 -2.32 -22.10 -34.84
N GLY A 46 -1.80 -21.34 -33.88
CA GLY A 46 -0.37 -21.18 -33.65
C GLY A 46 -0.14 -20.70 -32.23
N GLY A 47 -0.05 -21.63 -31.28
CA GLY A 47 0.30 -21.36 -29.88
C GLY A 47 1.73 -20.86 -29.78
N GLY A 48 1.90 -19.73 -29.18
CA GLY A 48 3.13 -19.21 -28.66
C GLY A 48 2.95 -18.95 -27.16
N GLY A 49 3.10 -20.00 -26.35
CA GLY A 49 3.11 -19.88 -24.91
C GLY A 49 4.39 -19.19 -24.49
N THR A 50 4.28 -17.93 -24.09
CA THR A 50 5.27 -17.31 -23.21
C THR A 50 5.00 -17.82 -21.81
N GLY A 51 5.96 -18.58 -21.26
CA GLY A 51 5.92 -19.19 -19.97
C GLY A 51 5.73 -18.17 -18.86
N GLY A 52 4.51 -18.07 -18.37
CA GLY A 52 4.25 -17.59 -17.03
C GLY A 52 4.75 -18.66 -16.06
N SER A 53 5.65 -18.29 -15.16
CA SER A 53 5.99 -19.09 -13.99
C SER A 53 4.70 -19.34 -13.22
N GLY A 54 4.08 -20.48 -13.45
CA GLY A 54 2.91 -20.94 -12.73
C GLY A 54 3.33 -21.27 -11.30
N GLY A 55 3.17 -20.32 -10.38
CA GLY A 55 3.12 -20.62 -8.97
C GLY A 55 1.95 -21.59 -8.78
N GLY A 56 2.22 -22.76 -8.21
CA GLY A 56 1.22 -23.74 -7.89
C GLY A 56 0.15 -23.11 -7.01
N THR A 57 -1.14 -23.19 -7.43
CA THR A 57 -2.23 -22.83 -6.53
C THR A 57 -2.36 -23.93 -5.49
N GLY A 58 -2.17 -23.55 -4.22
CA GLY A 58 -2.49 -24.44 -3.10
C GLY A 58 -3.96 -24.82 -3.12
N THR A 59 -4.34 -25.78 -2.29
CA THR A 59 -5.74 -26.22 -2.11
C THR A 59 -6.68 -25.12 -1.66
N ASP A 60 -6.14 -23.98 -1.17
CA ASP A 60 -6.80 -22.76 -0.75
C ASP A 60 -7.07 -21.76 -1.90
N GLY A 61 -6.71 -22.10 -3.13
CA GLY A 61 -6.84 -21.22 -4.29
C GLY A 61 -5.86 -20.05 -4.32
N CYS A 62 -4.89 -20.01 -3.41
CA CYS A 62 -3.90 -18.95 -3.29
C CYS A 62 -2.57 -19.35 -3.95
N SER A 63 -1.93 -18.44 -4.67
CA SER A 63 -0.55 -18.63 -5.14
C SER A 63 0.44 -18.43 -3.98
N ASP A 64 1.64 -18.98 -4.09
CA ASP A 64 2.69 -18.76 -3.08
C ASP A 64 3.04 -17.27 -2.96
N ALA A 65 3.01 -16.53 -4.06
CA ALA A 65 3.21 -15.08 -4.06
C ALA A 65 2.14 -14.34 -3.25
N ALA A 66 0.89 -14.81 -3.25
CA ALA A 66 -0.17 -14.20 -2.45
C ALA A 66 -0.03 -14.46 -0.94
N LYS A 67 0.86 -15.36 -0.53
CA LYS A 67 1.08 -15.71 0.88
C LYS A 67 2.20 -14.92 1.55
N LEU A 68 2.90 -14.04 0.82
CA LEU A 68 4.01 -13.26 1.34
C LEU A 68 3.57 -11.89 1.84
N ILE A 69 4.37 -11.32 2.76
CA ILE A 69 4.35 -9.89 3.04
C ILE A 69 5.20 -9.18 2.00
N TYR A 70 4.73 -8.04 1.51
CA TYR A 70 5.50 -7.15 0.64
C TYR A 70 5.73 -5.82 1.33
N THR A 71 6.87 -5.18 1.04
CA THR A 71 7.26 -3.89 1.59
C THR A 71 7.73 -2.93 0.51
N ILE A 72 7.56 -1.64 0.75
CA ILE A 72 8.08 -0.57 -0.09
C ILE A 72 8.95 0.33 0.78
N ASP A 73 10.18 0.52 0.37
CA ASP A 73 11.08 1.50 0.96
C ASP A 73 10.78 2.90 0.39
N GLN A 74 11.13 3.93 1.12
CA GLN A 74 11.00 5.33 0.70
C GLN A 74 11.63 5.62 -0.66
N ASP A 75 12.71 4.94 -1.00
CA ASP A 75 13.41 5.09 -2.28
C ASP A 75 12.76 4.30 -3.43
N GLY A 76 11.58 3.69 -3.18
CA GLY A 76 10.83 2.90 -4.14
C GLY A 76 11.29 1.45 -4.28
N THR A 77 12.22 0.95 -3.45
CA THR A 77 12.57 -0.48 -3.48
C THR A 77 11.38 -1.31 -3.01
N PHE A 78 10.92 -2.21 -3.86
CA PHE A 78 9.85 -3.15 -3.60
C PHE A 78 10.44 -4.51 -3.29
N SER A 79 10.05 -5.10 -2.15
CA SER A 79 10.63 -6.34 -1.64
C SER A 79 9.55 -7.25 -1.08
N SER A 80 9.81 -8.55 -1.04
CA SER A 80 9.09 -9.47 -0.17
C SER A 80 9.80 -9.58 1.18
N PHE A 81 9.01 -9.75 2.24
CA PHE A 81 9.47 -9.99 3.60
C PHE A 81 8.93 -11.33 4.08
N LYS A 82 9.83 -12.20 4.54
CA LYS A 82 9.52 -13.55 5.00
C LYS A 82 9.90 -13.70 6.47
N PRO A 83 8.96 -13.47 7.41
CA PRO A 83 9.25 -13.46 8.84
C PRO A 83 9.58 -14.84 9.41
N ASP A 84 9.16 -15.91 8.74
CA ASP A 84 9.42 -17.32 9.09
C ASP A 84 10.69 -17.87 8.44
N GLN A 85 11.61 -17.01 7.98
CA GLN A 85 12.89 -17.43 7.42
C GLN A 85 13.77 -18.07 8.51
N THR A 86 13.92 -19.38 8.44
CA THR A 86 14.76 -20.17 9.39
C THR A 86 16.20 -20.31 8.95
N ASP A 87 16.48 -20.07 7.66
CA ASP A 87 17.85 -20.12 7.13
C ASP A 87 18.59 -18.81 7.43
N ILE A 88 19.42 -18.81 8.46
CA ILE A 88 20.18 -17.64 8.92
C ILE A 88 21.17 -17.09 7.88
N THR A 89 21.42 -17.81 6.79
CA THR A 89 22.30 -17.34 5.70
C THR A 89 21.53 -16.49 4.69
N LYS A 90 20.21 -16.49 4.75
CA LYS A 90 19.33 -15.72 3.86
C LYS A 90 18.74 -14.51 4.57
N SER A 91 18.63 -13.43 3.84
CA SER A 91 17.89 -12.26 4.32
C SER A 91 16.40 -12.58 4.43
N VAL A 92 15.74 -12.02 5.43
CA VAL A 92 14.28 -12.03 5.54
C VAL A 92 13.62 -11.13 4.47
N PHE A 93 14.40 -10.21 3.87
CA PHE A 93 13.97 -9.39 2.75
C PHE A 93 14.58 -9.91 1.45
N THR A 94 13.76 -9.94 0.39
CA THR A 94 14.20 -10.22 -0.98
C THR A 94 13.73 -9.10 -1.88
N ASP A 95 14.67 -8.33 -2.44
CA ASP A 95 14.35 -7.23 -3.36
C ASP A 95 13.83 -7.79 -4.68
N ILE A 96 12.69 -7.26 -5.12
CA ILE A 96 12.02 -7.62 -6.37
C ILE A 96 12.38 -6.62 -7.46
N GLY A 97 12.42 -5.34 -7.10
CA GLY A 97 12.77 -4.27 -8.03
C GLY A 97 12.46 -2.88 -7.50
N LYS A 98 12.74 -1.88 -8.34
CA LYS A 98 12.36 -0.49 -8.07
C LYS A 98 11.01 -0.20 -8.69
N LEU A 99 10.10 0.41 -7.91
CA LEU A 99 8.87 0.94 -8.44
C LEU A 99 9.16 2.14 -9.33
N ASN A 100 8.75 2.05 -10.58
CA ASN A 100 8.84 3.14 -11.56
C ASN A 100 7.43 3.59 -11.96
N CYS A 101 6.60 3.90 -10.95
CA CYS A 101 5.27 4.41 -11.15
C CYS A 101 5.34 5.88 -11.58
N ASN A 102 4.57 6.26 -12.61
CA ASN A 102 4.52 7.66 -13.07
C ASN A 102 3.66 8.49 -12.10
N ALA A 103 4.14 8.65 -10.87
CA ALA A 103 3.44 9.34 -9.80
C ALA A 103 3.70 10.87 -9.77
N GLY A 104 4.65 11.37 -10.58
CA GLY A 104 5.10 12.77 -10.53
C GLY A 104 5.93 13.04 -9.28
N LEU A 105 5.52 14.00 -8.45
CA LEU A 105 6.20 14.33 -7.18
C LEU A 105 5.69 13.51 -5.99
N ALA A 106 4.61 12.75 -6.16
CA ALA A 106 4.06 11.92 -5.10
C ALA A 106 5.01 10.78 -4.73
N GLN A 107 5.04 10.43 -3.45
CA GLN A 107 5.88 9.37 -2.89
C GLN A 107 5.01 8.19 -2.47
N PRO A 108 5.56 6.96 -2.42
CA PRO A 108 4.84 5.82 -1.86
C PRO A 108 4.39 6.13 -0.43
N PHE A 109 3.16 5.76 -0.09
CA PHE A 109 2.55 6.09 1.19
C PHE A 109 2.02 4.86 1.92
N SER A 110 1.16 4.09 1.29
CA SER A 110 0.58 2.86 1.84
C SER A 110 0.40 1.81 0.76
N MET A 111 0.24 0.56 1.16
CA MET A 111 -0.04 -0.53 0.22
C MET A 111 -0.82 -1.67 0.86
N SER A 112 -1.55 -2.41 0.02
CA SER A 112 -2.11 -3.72 0.35
C SER A 112 -1.95 -4.67 -0.83
N VAL A 113 -2.09 -5.96 -0.60
CA VAL A 113 -1.97 -6.99 -1.65
C VAL A 113 -3.28 -7.76 -1.75
N ASP A 114 -3.80 -7.95 -2.97
CA ASP A 114 -5.00 -8.74 -3.20
C ASP A 114 -4.69 -10.26 -3.30
N ARG A 115 -5.72 -11.09 -3.32
CA ARG A 115 -5.59 -12.55 -3.43
C ARG A 115 -4.90 -13.01 -4.71
N ASN A 116 -4.87 -12.18 -5.75
CA ASN A 116 -4.21 -12.46 -7.02
C ASN A 116 -2.72 -12.07 -6.99
N ALA A 117 -2.18 -11.73 -5.83
CA ALA A 117 -0.82 -11.24 -5.64
C ALA A 117 -0.54 -9.95 -6.45
N THR A 118 -1.55 -9.07 -6.57
CA THR A 118 -1.35 -7.71 -7.09
C THR A 118 -1.22 -6.77 -5.90
N ALA A 119 -0.13 -6.03 -5.82
CA ALA A 119 -0.01 -4.97 -4.83
C ALA A 119 -0.72 -3.70 -5.33
N TRP A 120 -1.53 -3.11 -4.46
CA TRP A 120 -2.19 -1.83 -4.64
C TRP A 120 -1.43 -0.81 -3.83
N VAL A 121 -0.82 0.16 -4.49
CA VAL A 121 0.11 1.11 -3.89
C VAL A 121 -0.44 2.51 -4.04
N GLU A 122 -0.64 3.17 -2.91
CA GLU A 122 -0.96 4.58 -2.86
C GLU A 122 0.32 5.42 -2.89
N TYR A 123 0.29 6.45 -3.72
CA TYR A 123 1.27 7.53 -3.76
C TYR A 123 0.58 8.83 -3.36
N PHE A 124 1.18 9.58 -2.44
CA PHE A 124 0.64 10.83 -1.94
C PHE A 124 1.63 11.99 -2.15
N ASP A 125 1.12 13.15 -2.58
CA ASP A 125 1.93 14.34 -2.85
C ASP A 125 2.17 15.20 -1.61
N GLN A 126 1.69 14.73 -0.44
CA GLN A 126 1.78 15.40 0.86
C GLN A 126 0.97 16.72 0.95
N VAL A 127 0.12 17.00 -0.01
CA VAL A 127 -0.70 18.21 -0.03
C VAL A 127 -2.19 17.86 -0.16
N THR A 128 -2.60 17.30 -1.29
CA THR A 128 -4.03 17.12 -1.58
C THR A 128 -4.36 15.90 -2.44
N THR A 129 -3.39 15.30 -3.12
CA THR A 129 -3.69 14.34 -4.18
C THR A 129 -3.00 13.02 -3.95
N SER A 130 -3.79 11.97 -3.80
CA SER A 130 -3.31 10.60 -3.88
C SER A 130 -3.57 9.99 -5.25
N LYS A 131 -2.69 9.06 -5.63
CA LYS A 131 -2.79 8.22 -6.83
C LYS A 131 -2.68 6.78 -6.41
N LEU A 132 -3.39 5.90 -7.10
CA LEU A 132 -3.34 4.48 -6.84
C LEU A 132 -2.78 3.73 -8.05
N PHE A 133 -1.84 2.83 -7.80
CA PHE A 133 -1.22 1.99 -8.82
C PHE A 133 -1.42 0.52 -8.49
N LYS A 134 -1.55 -0.29 -9.53
CA LYS A 134 -1.38 -1.75 -9.43
C LYS A 134 0.08 -2.07 -9.71
N VAL A 135 0.67 -2.87 -8.83
CA VAL A 135 2.08 -3.27 -8.93
C VAL A 135 2.17 -4.79 -8.96
N SER A 136 2.91 -5.30 -9.94
CA SER A 136 3.19 -6.73 -10.04
C SER A 136 4.15 -7.16 -8.92
N THR A 137 3.74 -8.13 -8.11
CA THR A 137 4.60 -8.72 -7.08
C THR A 137 5.74 -9.56 -7.65
N ALA A 138 5.67 -9.92 -8.94
CA ALA A 138 6.71 -10.71 -9.58
C ALA A 138 7.92 -9.87 -10.09
N ASN A 139 7.70 -8.58 -10.43
CA ASN A 139 8.74 -7.78 -11.11
C ASN A 139 8.65 -6.27 -10.83
N ALA A 140 7.86 -5.84 -9.87
CA ALA A 140 7.66 -4.43 -9.50
C ALA A 140 7.11 -3.53 -10.63
N ALA A 141 6.55 -4.11 -11.69
CA ALA A 141 5.97 -3.33 -12.78
C ALA A 141 4.70 -2.59 -12.33
N CYS A 142 4.66 -1.27 -12.55
CA CYS A 142 3.55 -0.40 -12.19
C CYS A 142 2.55 -0.24 -13.34
N THR A 143 1.27 -0.29 -13.01
CA THR A 143 0.17 0.09 -13.89
C THR A 143 -0.66 1.18 -13.21
N ALA A 144 -0.79 2.33 -13.84
CA ALA A 144 -1.60 3.41 -13.32
C ALA A 144 -3.09 3.02 -13.36
N THR A 145 -3.83 3.48 -12.36
CA THR A 145 -5.29 3.38 -12.34
C THR A 145 -5.92 4.74 -12.65
N THR A 146 -7.23 4.77 -12.82
CA THR A 146 -8.01 6.01 -12.97
C THR A 146 -8.53 6.54 -11.62
N PHE A 147 -7.97 6.05 -10.51
CA PHE A 147 -8.34 6.52 -9.18
C PHE A 147 -8.09 8.02 -9.03
N MET A 148 -9.05 8.71 -8.47
CA MET A 148 -8.95 10.12 -8.12
C MET A 148 -8.99 10.27 -6.61
N GLY A 149 -7.93 10.78 -6.01
CA GLY A 149 -7.84 11.02 -4.58
C GLY A 149 -8.81 12.09 -4.07
N GLY A 150 -8.96 12.19 -2.76
CA GLY A 150 -9.83 13.19 -2.11
C GLY A 150 -11.31 12.82 -2.06
N GLN A 151 -11.69 11.65 -2.58
CA GLN A 151 -13.07 11.17 -2.49
C GLN A 151 -13.48 11.01 -1.03
N GLN A 152 -14.69 11.48 -0.65
CA GLN A 152 -15.23 11.38 0.72
C GLN A 152 -14.30 11.97 1.80
N GLY A 153 -13.32 12.80 1.41
CA GLY A 153 -12.32 13.37 2.30
C GLY A 153 -11.08 12.50 2.54
N PHE A 154 -10.95 11.35 1.87
CA PHE A 154 -9.74 10.54 1.93
C PHE A 154 -8.70 11.08 0.97
N ASN A 155 -7.79 11.92 1.48
CA ASN A 155 -6.65 12.47 0.74
C ASN A 155 -5.46 11.51 0.76
N GLU A 156 -5.26 10.85 1.87
CA GLU A 156 -4.30 9.79 2.14
C GLU A 156 -4.95 8.73 3.03
N PHE A 157 -4.50 7.49 2.96
CA PHE A 157 -5.10 6.41 3.75
C PHE A 157 -4.17 5.20 3.90
N GLY A 158 -4.21 4.57 5.08
CA GLY A 158 -3.73 3.20 5.27
C GLY A 158 -4.72 2.21 4.65
N MET A 159 -4.27 1.05 4.17
CA MET A 159 -5.17 0.12 3.49
C MET A 159 -4.91 -1.35 3.83
N GLY A 160 -5.99 -2.17 3.79
CA GLY A 160 -5.93 -3.61 4.02
C GLY A 160 -7.05 -4.36 3.32
N PHE A 161 -6.70 -5.40 2.56
CA PHE A 161 -7.70 -6.36 2.05
C PHE A 161 -8.18 -7.29 3.17
N VAL A 162 -9.47 -7.51 3.26
CA VAL A 162 -10.11 -8.37 4.25
C VAL A 162 -11.06 -9.33 3.55
N SER A 163 -10.99 -10.62 3.83
CA SER A 163 -12.02 -11.56 3.37
C SER A 163 -13.41 -11.15 3.88
N ASN A 164 -14.42 -11.24 3.03
CA ASN A 164 -15.78 -10.84 3.41
C ASN A 164 -16.38 -11.73 4.50
N ALA A 165 -16.04 -13.02 4.47
CA ALA A 165 -16.30 -14.01 5.53
C ALA A 165 -15.06 -14.87 5.72
N ALA A 166 -14.94 -15.54 6.87
CA ALA A 166 -13.82 -16.45 7.15
C ALA A 166 -13.74 -17.55 6.07
N GLY A 167 -12.59 -17.66 5.42
CA GLY A 167 -12.33 -18.59 4.32
C GLY A 167 -13.00 -18.24 2.98
N SER A 168 -13.65 -17.07 2.87
CA SER A 168 -14.18 -16.58 1.59
C SER A 168 -13.04 -16.18 0.65
N THR A 169 -13.24 -16.41 -0.64
CA THR A 169 -12.39 -15.88 -1.72
C THR A 169 -12.74 -14.44 -2.08
N ASP A 170 -13.93 -13.97 -1.72
CA ASP A 170 -14.32 -12.58 -1.90
C ASP A 170 -13.70 -11.72 -0.79
N GLU A 171 -13.14 -10.60 -1.19
CA GLU A 171 -12.46 -9.67 -0.28
C GLU A 171 -12.86 -8.22 -0.56
N THR A 172 -12.72 -7.38 0.44
CA THR A 172 -12.97 -5.94 0.37
C THR A 172 -11.70 -5.19 0.76
N LEU A 173 -11.33 -4.16 0.01
CA LEU A 173 -10.27 -3.24 0.39
C LEU A 173 -10.83 -2.19 1.36
N PHE A 174 -10.43 -2.28 2.62
CA PHE A 174 -10.70 -1.27 3.63
C PHE A 174 -9.60 -0.22 3.62
N ILE A 175 -10.00 1.04 3.89
CA ILE A 175 -9.10 2.20 3.99
C ILE A 175 -9.37 2.97 5.27
N GLY A 176 -8.30 3.45 5.90
CA GLY A 176 -8.35 4.26 7.12
C GLY A 176 -7.63 5.59 6.89
N GLY A 177 -8.30 6.72 7.03
CA GLY A 177 -7.69 8.02 6.77
C GLY A 177 -8.69 9.16 6.68
N GLY A 178 -8.29 10.27 6.03
CA GLY A 178 -9.18 11.41 5.80
C GLY A 178 -9.49 12.23 7.05
N GLY A 179 -8.69 12.07 8.08
CA GLY A 179 -8.74 12.86 9.31
C GLY A 179 -7.68 13.95 9.37
N THR A 180 -7.49 14.50 10.56
CA THR A 180 -6.33 15.33 10.89
C THR A 180 -5.24 14.45 11.48
N VAL A 181 -4.00 14.67 11.10
CA VAL A 181 -2.85 13.92 11.63
C VAL A 181 -2.88 13.90 13.17
N GLY A 182 -2.89 12.69 13.75
CA GLY A 182 -3.00 12.48 15.20
C GLY A 182 -4.38 12.70 15.80
N GLY A 183 -5.41 12.96 14.98
CA GLY A 183 -6.82 13.09 15.39
C GLY A 183 -7.68 11.93 14.92
N ALA A 184 -9.00 12.05 15.09
CA ALA A 184 -9.95 11.10 14.56
C ALA A 184 -9.93 11.08 13.02
N SER A 185 -10.02 9.90 12.45
CA SER A 185 -10.12 9.67 11.01
C SER A 185 -11.37 8.88 10.65
N ASN A 186 -11.42 8.36 9.43
CA ASN A 186 -12.57 7.62 8.93
C ASN A 186 -12.16 6.23 8.48
N LEU A 187 -13.05 5.27 8.70
CA LEU A 187 -13.02 3.98 8.02
C LEU A 187 -13.86 4.07 6.75
N GLY A 188 -13.31 3.58 5.65
CA GLY A 188 -14.00 3.46 4.37
C GLY A 188 -13.67 2.16 3.67
N THR A 189 -14.33 1.95 2.54
CA THR A 189 -14.00 0.90 1.58
C THR A 189 -13.69 1.53 0.22
N LEU A 190 -12.77 0.92 -0.50
CA LEU A 190 -12.45 1.28 -1.89
C LEU A 190 -12.83 0.12 -2.80
N ASP A 191 -13.79 0.34 -3.68
CA ASP A 191 -14.13 -0.64 -4.72
C ASP A 191 -13.03 -0.64 -5.79
N ILE A 192 -12.32 -1.73 -5.92
CA ILE A 192 -11.18 -1.87 -6.84
C ILE A 192 -11.58 -1.96 -8.32
N ASN A 193 -12.86 -2.14 -8.63
CA ASN A 193 -13.38 -2.20 -9.99
C ASN A 193 -13.83 -0.82 -10.48
N THR A 194 -14.52 -0.07 -9.61
CA THR A 194 -15.04 1.28 -9.92
C THR A 194 -14.13 2.40 -9.45
N LEU A 195 -13.16 2.09 -8.57
CA LEU A 195 -12.24 3.03 -7.93
C LEU A 195 -12.97 4.14 -7.14
N THR A 196 -14.10 3.77 -6.52
CA THR A 196 -14.91 4.67 -5.71
C THR A 196 -14.79 4.35 -4.23
N ILE A 197 -14.77 5.39 -3.40
CA ILE A 197 -14.71 5.27 -1.94
C ILE A 197 -16.11 5.42 -1.36
N ALA A 198 -16.44 4.52 -0.42
CA ALA A 198 -17.61 4.63 0.44
C ALA A 198 -17.16 4.74 1.91
N LYS A 199 -17.67 5.76 2.62
CA LYS A 199 -17.41 5.91 4.06
C LYS A 199 -18.24 4.90 4.84
N VAL A 200 -17.58 4.23 5.82
CA VAL A 200 -18.19 3.19 6.66
C VAL A 200 -18.40 3.67 8.09
N GLY A 201 -17.35 4.24 8.71
CA GLY A 201 -17.40 4.61 10.12
C GLY A 201 -16.31 5.61 10.49
N SER A 202 -16.01 5.72 11.78
CA SER A 202 -14.98 6.62 12.32
C SER A 202 -13.94 5.83 13.08
N LEU A 203 -12.68 6.27 13.00
CA LEU A 203 -11.53 5.74 13.71
C LEU A 203 -11.00 6.77 14.70
N THR A 204 -10.36 6.32 15.80
CA THR A 204 -9.83 7.21 16.84
C THR A 204 -8.50 7.87 16.45
N GLY A 205 -7.84 7.35 15.42
CA GLY A 205 -6.55 7.81 14.92
C GLY A 205 -6.42 7.57 13.42
N ASP A 206 -5.19 7.64 12.91
CA ASP A 206 -4.85 7.47 11.50
C ASP A 206 -4.00 6.19 11.30
N PRO A 207 -4.63 5.00 11.25
CA PRO A 207 -3.92 3.73 11.23
C PRO A 207 -3.44 3.30 9.86
N GLU A 208 -2.38 2.46 9.85
CA GLU A 208 -2.21 1.47 8.79
C GLU A 208 -3.10 0.27 9.06
N LEU A 209 -3.66 -0.30 7.98
CA LEU A 209 -4.60 -1.41 8.07
C LEU A 209 -3.99 -2.70 7.54
N THR A 210 -4.41 -3.81 8.11
CA THR A 210 -4.20 -5.14 7.56
C THR A 210 -5.44 -6.00 7.78
N GLY A 211 -5.71 -6.90 6.85
CA GLY A 211 -6.82 -7.81 7.01
C GLY A 211 -6.38 -9.26 6.92
N THR A 212 -7.29 -10.15 7.21
CA THR A 212 -7.03 -11.58 7.30
C THR A 212 -8.02 -12.41 6.48
N GLY A 213 -7.63 -13.64 6.13
CA GLY A 213 -8.52 -14.65 5.59
C GLY A 213 -9.61 -15.12 6.57
N LEU A 214 -9.52 -14.73 7.85
CA LEU A 214 -10.53 -14.97 8.89
C LEU A 214 -11.58 -13.85 8.97
N ALA A 215 -11.62 -12.95 7.98
CA ALA A 215 -12.52 -11.81 7.92
C ALA A 215 -12.32 -10.78 9.03
N GLU A 216 -11.11 -10.68 9.58
CA GLU A 216 -10.75 -9.72 10.61
C GLU A 216 -10.01 -8.54 9.99
N LEU A 217 -10.39 -7.33 10.41
CA LEU A 217 -9.69 -6.08 10.10
C LEU A 217 -8.94 -5.62 11.34
N TRP A 218 -7.66 -5.30 11.17
CA TRP A 218 -6.77 -4.81 12.21
C TRP A 218 -6.12 -3.51 11.79
N GLY A 219 -5.86 -2.63 12.75
CA GLY A 219 -5.17 -1.36 12.55
C GLY A 219 -4.00 -1.20 13.50
N PHE A 220 -2.87 -0.71 12.99
CA PHE A 220 -1.81 -0.17 13.81
C PHE A 220 -1.97 1.34 13.90
N PHE A 221 -2.17 1.84 15.11
CA PHE A 221 -2.31 3.26 15.45
C PHE A 221 -0.97 3.76 16.00
N PRO A 222 -0.23 4.61 15.26
CA PRO A 222 1.08 5.10 15.69
C PRO A 222 0.95 6.11 16.81
N ASP A 223 1.98 6.22 17.65
CA ASP A 223 2.15 7.38 18.54
C ASP A 223 2.80 8.51 17.75
N LEU A 224 2.05 9.57 17.50
CA LEU A 224 2.49 10.76 16.76
C LEU A 224 2.88 11.92 17.70
N THR A 225 2.70 11.75 19.00
CA THR A 225 3.03 12.75 20.02
C THR A 225 4.14 12.22 20.93
N ALA A 226 5.21 12.98 21.08
CA ALA A 226 6.32 12.57 21.94
C ALA A 226 5.82 12.26 23.36
N ASN A 227 6.16 11.07 23.87
CA ASN A 227 5.96 10.64 25.26
C ASN A 227 4.56 10.16 25.66
N THR A 228 3.62 9.92 24.76
CA THR A 228 2.30 9.37 25.17
C THR A 228 2.29 7.85 25.27
N MET A 229 3.23 7.13 24.64
CA MET A 229 3.32 5.67 24.65
C MET A 229 2.00 4.98 24.24
N GLN A 230 1.28 5.59 23.29
CA GLN A 230 -0.06 5.17 22.89
C GLN A 230 -0.08 4.32 21.61
N ALA A 231 1.08 4.03 21.02
CA ALA A 231 1.13 3.15 19.86
C ALA A 231 0.52 1.78 20.20
N HIS A 232 -0.44 1.36 19.40
CA HIS A 232 -1.16 0.12 19.65
C HIS A 232 -1.69 -0.51 18.37
N ILE A 233 -2.02 -1.80 18.46
CA ILE A 233 -2.75 -2.54 17.47
C ILE A 233 -4.15 -2.79 18.00
N SER A 234 -5.19 -2.57 17.20
CA SER A 234 -6.57 -2.86 17.56
C SER A 234 -7.27 -3.64 16.46
N LYS A 235 -8.17 -4.53 16.88
CA LYS A 235 -9.16 -5.10 15.97
C LYS A 235 -10.25 -4.08 15.71
N ILE A 236 -10.61 -3.89 14.44
CA ILE A 236 -11.56 -2.87 13.99
C ILE A 236 -12.85 -3.56 13.53
N ASP A 237 -13.97 -3.07 14.02
CA ASP A 237 -15.29 -3.47 13.51
C ASP A 237 -15.48 -2.90 12.10
N LYS A 238 -15.70 -3.78 11.13
CA LYS A 238 -15.79 -3.45 9.70
C LYS A 238 -17.04 -2.63 9.33
N THR A 239 -17.97 -2.44 10.23
CA THR A 239 -19.23 -1.74 9.98
C THR A 239 -19.33 -0.39 10.67
N SER A 240 -18.54 -0.17 11.71
CA SER A 240 -18.58 1.05 12.52
C SER A 240 -17.23 1.75 12.69
N GLY A 241 -16.13 1.01 12.52
CA GLY A 241 -14.79 1.50 12.84
C GLY A 241 -14.43 1.38 14.33
N ALA A 242 -15.33 0.83 15.16
CA ALA A 242 -15.06 0.68 16.59
C ALA A 242 -13.89 -0.27 16.87
N GLU A 243 -13.00 0.16 17.76
CA GLU A 243 -11.82 -0.60 18.16
C GLU A 243 -12.13 -1.56 19.30
N SER A 244 -11.44 -2.70 19.28
CA SER A 244 -11.47 -3.72 20.33
C SER A 244 -10.12 -4.45 20.39
N MET A 245 -9.90 -5.26 21.43
CA MET A 245 -8.70 -6.09 21.58
C MET A 245 -7.40 -5.29 21.41
N GLN A 246 -7.27 -4.19 22.11
CA GLN A 246 -6.11 -3.31 22.01
C GLN A 246 -4.84 -3.98 22.56
N ILE A 247 -3.78 -3.99 21.76
CA ILE A 247 -2.46 -4.50 22.10
C ILE A 247 -1.48 -3.33 22.10
N SER A 248 -1.02 -2.92 23.27
CA SER A 248 -0.08 -1.79 23.41
C SER A 248 1.35 -2.19 23.03
N LEU A 249 2.02 -1.34 22.28
CA LEU A 249 3.46 -1.45 22.04
C LEU A 249 4.28 -0.67 23.09
N GLY A 250 3.64 0.11 23.93
CA GLY A 250 4.27 0.90 24.99
C GLY A 250 5.37 1.81 24.46
N SER A 251 6.42 1.99 25.27
CA SER A 251 7.58 2.83 24.92
C SER A 251 8.45 2.27 23.79
N ALA A 252 8.26 1.00 23.40
CA ALA A 252 9.07 0.39 22.35
C ALA A 252 8.88 1.10 21.01
N ALA A 253 7.64 1.48 20.69
CA ALA A 253 7.34 2.13 19.42
C ALA A 253 7.86 3.59 19.36
N GLY A 254 7.70 4.39 20.43
CA GLY A 254 8.09 5.80 20.45
C GLY A 254 7.36 6.61 19.38
N MET A 255 7.82 7.84 19.14
CA MET A 255 7.21 8.70 18.11
C MET A 255 7.55 8.20 16.69
N ALA A 256 6.51 7.91 15.93
CA ALA A 256 6.61 7.44 14.56
C ALA A 256 6.87 8.57 13.56
N ASN A 257 7.74 8.31 12.59
CA ASN A 257 7.95 9.16 11.42
C ASN A 257 7.45 8.49 10.13
N ALA A 258 7.64 7.17 10.02
CA ALA A 258 7.04 6.35 9.00
C ALA A 258 6.64 5.01 9.62
N TRP A 259 5.53 4.44 9.16
CA TRP A 259 5.03 3.17 9.67
C TRP A 259 4.28 2.40 8.58
N ALA A 260 4.33 1.09 8.70
CA ALA A 260 3.59 0.17 7.87
C ALA A 260 3.20 -1.06 8.71
N PHE A 261 2.24 -1.85 8.24
CA PHE A 261 1.64 -2.88 9.07
C PHE A 261 1.22 -4.10 8.25
N ALA A 262 1.48 -5.28 8.77
CA ALA A 262 1.06 -6.54 8.15
C ALA A 262 0.72 -7.60 9.20
N PHE A 263 -0.25 -8.46 8.85
CA PHE A 263 -0.59 -9.68 9.59
C PHE A 263 0.01 -10.89 8.87
N TYR A 264 0.62 -11.83 9.63
CA TYR A 264 1.14 -13.05 9.07
C TYR A 264 1.32 -14.12 10.15
N GLY A 265 0.90 -15.37 9.88
CA GLY A 265 1.12 -16.47 10.81
C GLY A 265 0.38 -16.35 12.14
N GLY A 266 -0.76 -15.64 12.19
CA GLY A 266 -1.48 -15.37 13.45
C GLY A 266 -0.88 -14.23 14.29
N GLU A 267 0.14 -13.54 13.79
CA GLU A 267 0.91 -12.52 14.47
C GLU A 267 1.01 -11.24 13.62
N PHE A 268 1.51 -10.16 14.21
CA PHE A 268 1.58 -8.84 13.56
C PHE A 268 3.02 -8.38 13.40
N PHE A 269 3.28 -7.69 12.29
CA PHE A 269 4.56 -7.08 11.97
C PHE A 269 4.36 -5.58 11.75
N VAL A 270 4.89 -4.77 12.67
CA VAL A 270 4.87 -3.31 12.58
C VAL A 270 6.24 -2.84 12.11
N PHE A 271 6.28 -2.23 10.95
CA PHE A 271 7.47 -1.61 10.38
C PHE A 271 7.47 -0.13 10.78
N LEU A 272 8.37 0.27 11.67
CA LEU A 272 8.36 1.61 12.26
C LEU A 272 9.73 2.27 12.13
N ALA A 273 9.78 3.43 11.50
CA ALA A 273 10.92 4.32 11.53
C ALA A 273 10.68 5.48 12.51
N LYS A 274 11.66 5.72 13.39
CA LYS A 274 11.67 6.85 14.32
C LYS A 274 12.56 7.95 13.73
N SER A 275 12.10 9.18 13.71
CA SER A 275 12.81 10.29 13.08
C SER A 275 13.15 9.95 11.62
N ASN A 276 14.34 10.25 11.12
CA ASN A 276 14.80 9.87 9.78
C ASN A 276 15.67 8.61 9.80
N GLY A 277 15.50 7.78 10.82
CA GLY A 277 16.27 6.53 10.99
C GLY A 277 15.79 5.39 10.13
N ALA A 278 16.51 4.28 10.19
CA ALA A 278 16.10 3.02 9.60
C ALA A 278 14.85 2.46 10.29
N THR A 279 14.13 1.63 9.57
CA THR A 279 12.96 0.93 10.10
C THR A 279 13.39 -0.18 11.05
N THR A 280 12.72 -0.28 12.20
CA THR A 280 12.71 -1.47 13.04
C THR A 280 11.41 -2.24 12.79
N VAL A 281 11.46 -3.54 12.60
CA VAL A 281 10.28 -4.39 12.55
C VAL A 281 9.98 -4.88 13.96
N TYR A 282 8.80 -4.56 14.46
CA TYR A 282 8.29 -5.07 15.73
C TYR A 282 7.38 -6.25 15.44
N HIS A 283 7.74 -7.40 15.97
CA HIS A 283 6.94 -8.61 15.91
C HIS A 283 6.06 -8.68 17.14
N VAL A 284 4.75 -8.69 16.94
CA VAL A 284 3.76 -8.51 17.99
C VAL A 284 2.75 -9.65 17.95
N THR A 285 2.50 -10.24 19.10
CA THR A 285 1.45 -11.26 19.30
C THR A 285 0.26 -10.65 20.03
N THR A 286 -0.81 -11.38 20.18
CA THR A 286 -1.94 -10.96 21.03
C THR A 286 -1.56 -10.77 22.51
N ALA A 287 -0.42 -11.31 22.94
CA ALA A 287 0.13 -11.10 24.29
C ALA A 287 1.03 -9.86 24.39
N GLY A 288 1.31 -9.18 23.29
CA GLY A 288 2.18 -8.01 23.20
C GLY A 288 3.42 -8.21 22.35
N LEU A 289 4.40 -7.32 22.51
CA LEU A 289 5.66 -7.36 21.78
C LEU A 289 6.43 -8.66 22.09
N LYS A 290 6.77 -9.42 21.03
CA LYS A 290 7.53 -10.66 21.12
C LYS A 290 9.03 -10.43 20.93
N ASP A 291 9.39 -9.81 19.81
CA ASP A 291 10.76 -9.48 19.45
C ASP A 291 10.82 -8.32 18.45
N GLN A 292 12.01 -7.94 18.04
CA GLN A 292 12.22 -6.90 17.04
C GLN A 292 13.43 -7.22 16.17
N LEU A 293 13.35 -6.77 14.90
CA LEU A 293 14.37 -6.95 13.88
C LEU A 293 14.86 -5.58 13.39
N ASP A 294 16.16 -5.40 13.39
CA ASP A 294 16.80 -4.28 12.70
C ASP A 294 16.85 -4.55 11.19
N THR A 295 16.42 -3.60 10.40
CA THR A 295 16.40 -3.71 8.94
C THR A 295 17.66 -3.16 8.25
N GLY A 296 18.66 -2.76 9.03
CA GLY A 296 19.85 -2.10 8.52
C GLY A 296 19.55 -0.66 8.08
N SER A 297 19.64 -0.36 6.78
CA SER A 297 19.42 0.99 6.24
C SER A 297 18.03 1.18 5.61
N ARG A 298 17.13 0.19 5.66
CA ARG A 298 15.82 0.31 5.03
C ARG A 298 14.95 1.36 5.71
N HIS A 299 14.21 2.12 4.92
CA HIS A 299 13.21 3.08 5.39
C HIS A 299 11.86 2.71 4.79
N ILE A 300 11.18 1.73 5.42
CA ILE A 300 9.94 1.16 4.92
C ILE A 300 8.79 2.12 5.21
N VAL A 301 8.02 2.45 4.17
CA VAL A 301 6.89 3.37 4.21
C VAL A 301 5.56 2.72 3.89
N GLY A 302 5.57 1.49 3.36
CA GLY A 302 4.39 0.70 3.08
C GLY A 302 4.67 -0.78 3.27
N ALA A 303 3.70 -1.51 3.78
CA ALA A 303 3.69 -2.96 3.83
C ALA A 303 2.28 -3.47 3.53
N GLY A 304 2.20 -4.63 2.89
CA GLY A 304 0.92 -5.23 2.57
C GLY A 304 1.01 -6.73 2.49
N VAL A 305 -0.10 -7.34 2.78
CA VAL A 305 -0.32 -8.78 2.73
C VAL A 305 -1.70 -9.04 2.16
N SER A 306 -1.88 -10.17 1.49
CA SER A 306 -3.20 -10.58 1.04
C SER A 306 -3.95 -11.38 2.11
N THR A 307 -5.24 -11.57 1.89
CA THR A 307 -6.08 -12.48 2.70
C THR A 307 -5.68 -13.95 2.58
N CYS A 308 -4.72 -14.26 1.70
CA CYS A 308 -4.09 -15.57 1.55
C CYS A 308 -2.94 -15.82 2.54
N ALA A 309 -2.49 -14.79 3.27
CA ALA A 309 -1.44 -14.97 4.26
C ALA A 309 -1.82 -16.04 5.30
N PRO A 310 -0.85 -16.82 5.78
CA PRO A 310 -1.09 -17.78 6.84
C PRO A 310 -1.76 -17.11 8.05
N THR A 311 -2.76 -17.77 8.64
CA THR A 311 -3.47 -17.30 9.83
C THR A 311 -3.04 -18.02 11.10
N THR A 312 -2.18 -19.02 10.97
CA THR A 312 -1.57 -19.75 12.06
C THR A 312 -0.05 -19.78 11.87
N PRO A 313 0.74 -19.87 12.96
CA PRO A 313 2.18 -19.97 12.85
C PRO A 313 2.60 -21.10 11.91
N ILE A 314 3.56 -20.82 11.06
CA ILE A 314 4.21 -21.84 10.23
C ILE A 314 5.31 -22.44 11.09
N GLY A 315 5.10 -23.70 11.49
CA GLY A 315 6.05 -24.44 12.33
C GLY A 315 7.35 -24.80 11.61
#